data_a8043badef59840ec70364fb5e9b8e5a
#
_entry.id   a8043badef59840ec70364fb5e9b8e5a
#
_cell.length_a   1.000
_cell.length_b   1.000
_cell.length_c   1.000
_cell.angle_alpha   90.00
_cell.angle_beta   90.00
_cell.angle_gamma   90.00
#
_symmetry.space_group_name_H-M   'P 1'
#
loop_
_entity.id
_entity.type
_entity.pdbx_description
1 polymer ?
#
loop_
_entity_poly.entity_id
_entity_poly.type
_entity_poly.pdbx_seq_one_letter_code
_entity_poly.pdbx_strand_id
1 'polypeptide(L)'
;PTVTTQPDGTVEISVTSQTAGVSAVTATINSSTQSQNVTFIADVRTAKIADLVVIKDGSEADGATANTLRARVTDAFGNTLAGQTVSVMAGNGATVAPTVITEPDGTAEISVTSQTAGVSAVTASINNSSQSRDVTFIADVRTAKIADLVVTRDNSVADGAMANTLRVRVTDAFGNTLAGQTVSVLADNGATVAPTVITGQDGTVEISVTSQTAGISTVTATINNSSLSRNVTFVADVRTAQIADLVVIKDGAVADGAMANTLRVEVTDAFGNALAGQTVSVTADNSATVTPTVTTQPDGTVEISVTSQTAGISAVTASINSSSQSRNVTFVADVRTAQIADLVVTQDDSVADGAMANTLRVRVTDAFGNVLAGQTVSVLAGNGATTAPTVTTQPDGTVEISVTSQTAGISAVTATINNSTASQNVMFIA
;
A
#
# COMPACT_ATOMS: atom_id res chain seq x y z
N PRO A 1 -47.44 83.06 -12.74
CA PRO A 1 -47.90 83.80 -11.54
C PRO A 1 -47.70 85.32 -11.76
N THR A 2 -48.64 86.14 -11.27
CA THR A 2 -48.56 87.58 -11.24
C THR A 2 -48.35 88.03 -9.81
N VAL A 3 -47.54 89.06 -9.65
CA VAL A 3 -47.28 89.70 -8.35
C VAL A 3 -47.56 91.18 -8.49
N THR A 4 -47.94 91.79 -7.38
CA THR A 4 -48.29 93.26 -7.37
C THR A 4 -47.23 93.99 -6.57
N THR A 5 -46.71 95.11 -7.18
CA THR A 5 -45.69 95.96 -6.53
C THR A 5 -46.23 96.63 -5.34
N GLN A 6 -45.43 96.80 -4.29
CA GLN A 6 -45.68 97.57 -3.10
C GLN A 6 -45.66 99.06 -3.40
N PRO A 7 -46.13 99.92 -2.48
CA PRO A 7 -46.14 101.40 -2.69
C PRO A 7 -44.78 102.03 -2.99
N ASP A 8 -43.70 101.33 -2.63
CA ASP A 8 -42.28 101.74 -2.95
C ASP A 8 -41.85 101.27 -4.31
N GLY A 9 -42.70 100.68 -5.13
CA GLY A 9 -42.39 100.15 -6.47
C GLY A 9 -41.63 98.82 -6.52
N THR A 10 -41.43 98.16 -5.38
CA THR A 10 -40.75 96.84 -5.28
C THR A 10 -41.75 95.73 -5.14
N VAL A 11 -41.31 94.47 -5.47
CA VAL A 11 -42.02 93.24 -5.21
C VAL A 11 -41.01 92.12 -4.97
N GLU A 12 -41.27 91.31 -3.92
CA GLU A 12 -40.52 90.07 -3.69
C GLU A 12 -41.16 88.95 -4.48
N ILE A 13 -40.30 88.18 -5.16
CA ILE A 13 -40.71 87.02 -5.86
C ILE A 13 -40.02 85.77 -5.16
N SER A 14 -40.84 84.97 -4.55
CA SER A 14 -40.35 83.66 -3.97
C SER A 14 -40.39 82.62 -5.04
N VAL A 15 -39.28 81.90 -5.21
CA VAL A 15 -39.13 80.83 -6.16
C VAL A 15 -38.71 79.57 -5.38
N THR A 16 -39.39 78.44 -5.59
CA THR A 16 -39.06 77.15 -5.00
C THR A 16 -38.77 76.13 -6.10
N SER A 17 -37.88 75.17 -5.84
CA SER A 17 -37.56 74.12 -6.80
C SER A 17 -37.30 72.82 -6.06
N GLN A 18 -37.71 71.69 -6.65
CA GLN A 18 -37.30 70.34 -6.28
C GLN A 18 -36.10 69.86 -7.10
N THR A 19 -35.73 70.63 -8.15
CA THR A 19 -34.59 70.34 -9.03
C THR A 19 -33.45 71.28 -8.71
N ALA A 20 -32.31 70.75 -8.36
CA ALA A 20 -31.07 71.50 -8.19
C ALA A 20 -30.58 72.01 -9.53
N GLY A 21 -29.95 73.16 -9.51
CA GLY A 21 -29.44 73.78 -10.72
C GLY A 21 -29.75 75.29 -10.81
N VAL A 22 -29.47 75.90 -11.95
CA VAL A 22 -29.72 77.31 -12.18
C VAL A 22 -31.08 77.44 -12.82
N SER A 23 -31.95 78.30 -12.24
CA SER A 23 -33.23 78.69 -12.77
C SER A 23 -33.22 80.16 -13.12
N ALA A 24 -33.55 80.55 -14.39
CA ALA A 24 -33.74 81.92 -14.80
C ALA A 24 -35.12 82.39 -14.33
N VAL A 25 -35.14 83.38 -13.50
CA VAL A 25 -36.37 84.05 -13.06
C VAL A 25 -36.57 85.33 -13.88
N THR A 26 -37.66 85.30 -14.62
CA THR A 26 -37.96 86.46 -15.55
C THR A 26 -39.18 87.18 -15.00
N ALA A 27 -39.03 88.50 -14.83
CA ALA A 27 -40.08 89.42 -14.54
C ALA A 27 -40.42 90.27 -15.77
N THR A 28 -41.71 90.36 -16.08
CA THR A 28 -42.18 91.10 -17.26
C THR A 28 -43.32 92.05 -16.81
N ILE A 29 -43.19 93.32 -17.22
CA ILE A 29 -44.23 94.35 -17.11
C ILE A 29 -44.32 95.13 -18.41
N ASN A 30 -45.52 95.20 -18.99
CA ASN A 30 -45.73 95.76 -20.32
C ASN A 30 -44.80 95.07 -21.36
N SER A 31 -43.93 95.78 -22.01
CA SER A 31 -42.97 95.25 -23.00
C SER A 31 -41.52 95.09 -22.40
N SER A 32 -41.35 95.39 -21.11
CA SER A 32 -40.04 95.28 -20.43
C SER A 32 -39.87 94.00 -19.73
N THR A 33 -38.77 93.32 -19.99
CA THR A 33 -38.43 92.04 -19.40
C THR A 33 -37.03 92.09 -18.82
N GLN A 34 -36.87 91.55 -17.59
CA GLN A 34 -35.60 91.32 -16.89
C GLN A 34 -35.52 89.94 -16.38
N SER A 35 -34.33 89.33 -16.49
CA SER A 35 -34.07 87.97 -16.02
C SER A 35 -32.89 87.97 -15.08
N GLN A 36 -33.01 87.17 -13.98
CA GLN A 36 -31.93 86.88 -13.04
C GLN A 36 -31.88 85.37 -12.78
N ASN A 37 -30.65 84.87 -12.67
CA ASN A 37 -30.45 83.45 -12.32
C ASN A 37 -30.45 83.26 -10.78
N VAL A 38 -31.22 82.31 -10.29
CA VAL A 38 -31.16 81.80 -8.92
C VAL A 38 -30.68 80.35 -8.95
N THR A 39 -29.82 80.00 -8.04
CA THR A 39 -29.28 78.63 -7.95
C THR A 39 -29.94 77.88 -6.83
N PHE A 40 -30.48 76.68 -7.14
CA PHE A 40 -30.96 75.69 -6.16
C PHE A 40 -29.91 74.62 -5.97
N ILE A 41 -29.58 74.35 -4.72
CA ILE A 41 -28.61 73.31 -4.37
C ILE A 41 -29.37 72.08 -3.87
N ALA A 42 -28.82 70.86 -4.12
CA ALA A 42 -29.37 69.63 -3.60
C ALA A 42 -29.32 69.60 -2.08
N ASP A 43 -30.32 69.01 -1.44
CA ASP A 43 -30.44 68.96 0.03
C ASP A 43 -29.65 67.78 0.61
N VAL A 44 -28.45 68.05 1.11
CA VAL A 44 -27.58 67.03 1.74
C VAL A 44 -28.17 66.36 2.99
N ARG A 45 -29.13 67.01 3.64
CA ARG A 45 -29.77 66.47 4.85
C ARG A 45 -30.69 65.29 4.54
N THR A 46 -31.17 65.21 3.31
CA THR A 46 -32.04 64.11 2.83
C THR A 46 -31.30 63.13 1.94
N ALA A 47 -29.93 63.13 1.99
CA ALA A 47 -29.07 62.23 1.25
C ALA A 47 -29.44 60.75 1.46
N LYS A 48 -29.59 60.03 0.37
CA LYS A 48 -29.89 58.60 0.34
C LYS A 48 -29.10 57.88 -0.72
N ILE A 49 -28.85 56.56 -0.50
CA ILE A 49 -28.33 55.68 -1.56
C ILE A 49 -29.47 55.47 -2.56
N ALA A 50 -29.39 56.09 -3.72
CA ALA A 50 -30.38 55.94 -4.77
C ALA A 50 -30.22 54.63 -5.53
N ASP A 51 -28.99 54.22 -5.73
CA ASP A 51 -28.64 52.96 -6.40
C ASP A 51 -27.29 52.44 -5.94
N LEU A 52 -27.12 51.09 -5.99
CA LEU A 52 -25.87 50.39 -5.81
C LEU A 52 -25.77 49.31 -6.91
N VAL A 53 -24.85 49.45 -7.84
CA VAL A 53 -24.71 48.57 -9.01
C VAL A 53 -23.37 47.87 -8.99
N VAL A 54 -23.36 46.56 -9.26
CA VAL A 54 -22.13 45.80 -9.50
C VAL A 54 -21.62 46.12 -10.92
N ILE A 55 -20.38 46.56 -11.02
CA ILE A 55 -19.71 46.93 -12.28
C ILE A 55 -18.81 45.77 -12.75
N LYS A 56 -18.10 45.13 -11.80
CA LYS A 56 -17.25 43.99 -12.06
C LYS A 56 -17.49 42.94 -10.97
N ASP A 57 -17.68 41.68 -11.37
CA ASP A 57 -17.87 40.53 -10.50
C ASP A 57 -16.98 39.37 -10.92
N GLY A 58 -16.86 38.33 -10.08
CA GLY A 58 -16.09 37.10 -10.36
C GLY A 58 -14.58 37.31 -10.32
N SER A 59 -14.08 38.28 -9.55
CA SER A 59 -12.64 38.45 -9.34
C SER A 59 -12.04 37.30 -8.54
N GLU A 60 -10.75 37.00 -8.78
CA GLU A 60 -10.01 35.97 -8.04
C GLU A 60 -9.85 36.37 -6.56
N ALA A 61 -9.95 35.40 -5.69
CA ALA A 61 -9.76 35.56 -4.25
C ALA A 61 -8.26 35.58 -3.90
N ASP A 62 -7.51 36.48 -4.52
CA ASP A 62 -6.05 36.64 -4.38
C ASP A 62 -5.64 37.77 -3.41
N GLY A 63 -6.64 38.46 -2.83
CA GLY A 63 -6.43 39.63 -1.97
C GLY A 63 -6.07 40.92 -2.68
N ALA A 64 -5.89 40.89 -4.01
CA ALA A 64 -5.44 42.02 -4.82
C ALA A 64 -6.43 42.38 -5.91
N THR A 65 -6.98 41.42 -6.62
CA THR A 65 -7.93 41.63 -7.72
C THR A 65 -9.30 42.01 -7.16
N ALA A 66 -9.78 43.21 -7.49
CA ALA A 66 -11.01 43.76 -6.94
C ALA A 66 -12.24 43.42 -7.79
N ASN A 67 -13.36 43.15 -7.15
CA ASN A 67 -14.70 43.40 -7.63
C ASN A 67 -15.01 44.88 -7.44
N THR A 68 -15.79 45.48 -8.33
CA THR A 68 -16.13 46.92 -8.24
C THR A 68 -17.63 47.12 -8.26
N LEU A 69 -18.09 48.02 -7.40
CA LEU A 69 -19.46 48.50 -7.37
C LEU A 69 -19.49 50.02 -7.50
N ARG A 70 -20.62 50.58 -7.92
CA ARG A 70 -20.86 52.01 -7.97
C ARG A 70 -22.11 52.38 -7.18
N ALA A 71 -21.93 53.17 -6.15
CA ALA A 71 -23.03 53.78 -5.41
C ALA A 71 -23.40 55.11 -6.05
N ARG A 72 -24.72 55.42 -6.04
CA ARG A 72 -25.24 56.73 -6.44
C ARG A 72 -25.98 57.32 -5.29
N VAL A 73 -25.65 58.60 -4.96
CA VAL A 73 -26.25 59.33 -3.86
C VAL A 73 -27.07 60.51 -4.41
N THR A 74 -28.31 60.61 -3.94
CA THR A 74 -29.19 61.73 -4.28
C THR A 74 -29.86 62.27 -3.02
N ASP A 75 -30.46 63.45 -3.13
CA ASP A 75 -31.40 63.93 -2.14
C ASP A 75 -32.78 63.23 -2.28
N ALA A 76 -33.76 63.68 -1.49
CA ALA A 76 -35.12 63.11 -1.51
C ALA A 76 -35.82 63.26 -2.87
N PHE A 77 -35.44 64.29 -3.65
CA PHE A 77 -36.01 64.61 -4.96
C PHE A 77 -35.27 64.04 -6.13
N GLY A 78 -34.14 63.34 -5.89
CA GLY A 78 -33.34 62.67 -6.93
C GLY A 78 -32.20 63.54 -7.49
N ASN A 79 -31.91 64.70 -6.93
CA ASN A 79 -30.75 65.50 -7.29
C ASN A 79 -29.49 64.86 -6.81
N THR A 80 -28.46 64.76 -7.68
CA THR A 80 -27.17 64.16 -7.38
C THR A 80 -26.40 64.94 -6.33
N LEU A 81 -25.75 64.25 -5.41
CA LEU A 81 -25.03 64.86 -4.29
C LEU A 81 -23.56 64.52 -4.38
N ALA A 82 -22.73 65.51 -4.72
CA ALA A 82 -21.26 65.44 -4.72
C ALA A 82 -20.70 65.62 -3.31
N GLY A 83 -19.47 65.08 -3.08
CA GLY A 83 -18.70 65.26 -1.84
C GLY A 83 -19.32 64.58 -0.61
N GLN A 84 -20.27 63.67 -0.78
CA GLN A 84 -20.89 62.96 0.33
C GLN A 84 -20.05 61.74 0.75
N THR A 85 -19.90 61.58 2.06
CA THR A 85 -19.23 60.39 2.63
C THR A 85 -20.21 59.23 2.71
N VAL A 86 -19.96 58.14 1.99
CA VAL A 86 -20.73 56.91 2.03
C VAL A 86 -19.93 55.90 2.87
N SER A 87 -20.56 55.35 3.90
CA SER A 87 -19.99 54.23 4.68
C SER A 87 -20.18 52.94 3.93
N VAL A 88 -19.14 52.09 3.88
CA VAL A 88 -19.14 50.81 3.17
C VAL A 88 -18.69 49.67 4.08
N MET A 89 -19.40 48.56 4.00
CA MET A 89 -19.04 47.32 4.67
C MET A 89 -19.11 46.16 3.70
N ALA A 90 -18.24 45.17 3.89
CA ALA A 90 -18.25 43.95 3.09
C ALA A 90 -18.27 42.73 4.05
N GLY A 91 -18.97 41.66 3.65
CA GLY A 91 -19.07 40.40 4.36
C GLY A 91 -18.01 39.38 3.94
N ASN A 92 -18.10 38.15 4.47
CA ASN A 92 -17.26 37.00 4.12
C ASN A 92 -15.73 37.31 4.14
N GLY A 93 -15.29 38.15 5.10
CA GLY A 93 -13.86 38.50 5.22
C GLY A 93 -13.30 39.34 4.07
N ALA A 94 -14.13 39.87 3.17
CA ALA A 94 -13.69 40.74 2.12
C ALA A 94 -13.26 42.11 2.69
N THR A 95 -12.26 42.71 2.03
CA THR A 95 -11.69 44.00 2.41
C THR A 95 -12.22 45.09 1.51
N VAL A 96 -12.66 46.20 2.11
CA VAL A 96 -13.16 47.39 1.45
C VAL A 96 -12.72 48.64 2.20
N ALA A 97 -12.54 49.76 1.51
CA ALA A 97 -12.39 51.05 2.20
C ALA A 97 -13.67 51.35 3.02
N PRO A 98 -13.55 51.68 4.32
CA PRO A 98 -14.73 51.87 5.18
C PRO A 98 -15.61 53.05 4.77
N THR A 99 -15.04 53.97 4.01
CA THR A 99 -15.76 55.12 3.44
C THR A 99 -15.26 55.45 2.02
N VAL A 100 -16.17 55.92 1.18
CA VAL A 100 -15.88 56.51 -0.14
C VAL A 100 -16.60 57.86 -0.25
N ILE A 101 -16.09 58.76 -1.12
CA ILE A 101 -16.66 60.08 -1.30
C ILE A 101 -17.26 60.16 -2.70
N THR A 102 -18.47 60.76 -2.82
CA THR A 102 -19.13 60.90 -4.12
C THR A 102 -18.47 61.98 -4.98
N GLU A 103 -18.26 61.63 -6.24
CA GLU A 103 -17.78 62.49 -7.30
C GLU A 103 -18.83 63.56 -7.69
N PRO A 104 -18.47 64.58 -8.57
CA PRO A 104 -19.40 65.62 -8.98
C PRO A 104 -20.73 65.15 -9.59
N ASP A 105 -20.76 63.94 -10.14
CA ASP A 105 -21.96 63.34 -10.70
C ASP A 105 -22.82 62.58 -9.64
N GLY A 106 -22.41 62.65 -8.38
CA GLY A 106 -23.09 61.99 -7.26
C GLY A 106 -22.81 60.49 -7.18
N THR A 107 -21.84 59.98 -7.90
CA THR A 107 -21.45 58.52 -7.83
C THR A 107 -20.16 58.33 -7.03
N ALA A 108 -19.99 57.16 -6.45
CA ALA A 108 -18.76 56.73 -5.79
C ALA A 108 -18.43 55.29 -6.21
N GLU A 109 -17.19 55.02 -6.58
CA GLU A 109 -16.71 53.70 -6.87
C GLU A 109 -16.26 53.02 -5.59
N ILE A 110 -16.63 51.72 -5.45
CA ILE A 110 -16.31 50.86 -4.32
C ILE A 110 -15.52 49.67 -4.86
N SER A 111 -14.24 49.56 -4.45
CA SER A 111 -13.39 48.43 -4.76
C SER A 111 -13.35 47.48 -3.59
N VAL A 112 -13.62 46.21 -3.84
CA VAL A 112 -13.69 45.13 -2.82
C VAL A 112 -12.72 44.04 -3.23
N THR A 113 -11.83 43.60 -2.32
CA THR A 113 -10.90 42.49 -2.52
C THR A 113 -11.17 41.38 -1.47
N SER A 114 -10.78 40.13 -1.76
CA SER A 114 -10.91 39.04 -0.80
C SER A 114 -9.80 37.99 -1.01
N GLN A 115 -9.41 37.34 0.08
CA GLN A 115 -8.64 36.09 0.05
C GLN A 115 -9.54 34.86 0.22
N THR A 116 -10.83 35.06 0.49
CA THR A 116 -11.82 34.01 0.65
C THR A 116 -12.75 33.97 -0.53
N ALA A 117 -12.80 32.84 -1.22
CA ALA A 117 -13.72 32.62 -2.31
C ALA A 117 -15.16 32.48 -1.78
N GLY A 118 -16.11 32.85 -2.60
CA GLY A 118 -17.53 32.83 -2.26
C GLY A 118 -18.20 34.18 -2.39
N VAL A 119 -19.42 34.26 -1.92
CA VAL A 119 -20.27 35.47 -2.01
C VAL A 119 -19.97 36.40 -0.84
N SER A 120 -19.73 37.69 -1.15
CA SER A 120 -19.58 38.77 -0.18
C SER A 120 -20.67 39.79 -0.38
N ALA A 121 -21.49 40.02 0.62
CA ALA A 121 -22.49 41.09 0.61
C ALA A 121 -21.79 42.44 0.87
N VAL A 122 -21.90 43.39 -0.07
CA VAL A 122 -21.36 44.74 0.05
C VAL A 122 -22.50 45.73 0.30
N THR A 123 -22.42 46.43 1.42
CA THR A 123 -23.45 47.39 1.85
C THR A 123 -22.90 48.79 1.85
N ALA A 124 -23.55 49.69 1.09
CA ALA A 124 -23.28 51.11 1.11
C ALA A 124 -24.39 51.83 1.91
N SER A 125 -24.01 52.76 2.76
CA SER A 125 -24.96 53.48 3.62
C SER A 125 -24.61 54.96 3.79
N ILE A 126 -25.65 55.79 3.87
CA ILE A 126 -25.54 57.22 4.21
C ILE A 126 -26.80 57.61 4.99
N ASN A 127 -26.62 58.36 6.09
CA ASN A 127 -27.71 58.71 7.00
C ASN A 127 -28.50 57.43 7.42
N ASN A 128 -29.79 57.37 7.16
CA ASN A 128 -30.65 56.18 7.46
C ASN A 128 -30.97 55.37 6.20
N SER A 129 -30.26 55.61 5.08
CA SER A 129 -30.42 54.87 3.83
C SER A 129 -29.29 53.88 3.62
N SER A 130 -29.61 52.68 3.24
CA SER A 130 -28.61 51.63 2.86
C SER A 130 -29.11 50.79 1.70
N GLN A 131 -28.15 50.30 0.89
CA GLN A 131 -28.37 49.25 -0.11
C GLN A 131 -27.26 48.24 -0.04
N SER A 132 -27.58 46.98 -0.34
CA SER A 132 -26.64 45.88 -0.37
C SER A 132 -26.67 45.17 -1.74
N ARG A 133 -25.50 44.72 -2.20
CA ARG A 133 -25.34 43.85 -3.38
C ARG A 133 -24.30 42.80 -3.08
N ASP A 134 -24.54 41.64 -3.63
CA ASP A 134 -23.60 40.53 -3.57
C ASP A 134 -22.59 40.65 -4.69
N VAL A 135 -21.33 40.36 -4.36
CA VAL A 135 -20.25 40.10 -5.31
C VAL A 135 -19.64 38.74 -5.00
N THR A 136 -19.15 38.05 -6.04
CA THR A 136 -18.60 36.72 -5.93
C THR A 136 -17.08 36.77 -6.16
N PHE A 137 -16.34 36.12 -5.27
CA PHE A 137 -14.91 35.85 -5.47
C PHE A 137 -14.70 34.38 -5.81
N ILE A 138 -13.86 34.09 -6.81
CA ILE A 138 -13.52 32.73 -7.24
C ILE A 138 -12.13 32.35 -6.75
N ALA A 139 -11.93 31.05 -6.45
CA ALA A 139 -10.62 30.55 -6.05
C ALA A 139 -9.61 30.65 -7.21
N ASP A 140 -8.35 30.99 -6.91
CA ASP A 140 -7.30 31.20 -7.93
C ASP A 140 -6.67 29.86 -8.35
N VAL A 141 -7.09 29.34 -9.50
CA VAL A 141 -6.59 28.07 -10.06
C VAL A 141 -5.10 28.09 -10.40
N ARG A 142 -4.49 29.26 -10.60
CA ARG A 142 -3.06 29.39 -10.93
C ARG A 142 -2.16 29.01 -9.76
N THR A 143 -2.66 29.17 -8.55
CA THR A 143 -1.95 28.87 -7.32
C THR A 143 -2.36 27.52 -6.72
N ALA A 144 -3.01 26.65 -7.51
CA ALA A 144 -3.47 25.33 -7.09
C ALA A 144 -2.34 24.50 -6.49
N LYS A 145 -2.58 23.92 -5.32
CA LYS A 145 -1.65 23.05 -4.60
C LYS A 145 -2.37 21.89 -3.95
N ILE A 146 -1.64 20.78 -3.73
CA ILE A 146 -2.11 19.70 -2.90
C ILE A 146 -2.11 20.18 -1.45
N ALA A 147 -3.29 20.39 -0.88
CA ALA A 147 -3.45 20.82 0.50
C ALA A 147 -3.35 19.64 1.47
N ASP A 148 -3.84 18.48 1.07
CA ASP A 148 -3.81 17.27 1.88
C ASP A 148 -3.89 16.01 0.99
N LEU A 149 -3.29 14.90 1.49
CA LEU A 149 -3.38 13.55 0.96
C LEU A 149 -3.51 12.59 2.13
N VAL A 150 -4.68 11.97 2.31
CA VAL A 150 -5.01 11.12 3.45
C VAL A 150 -5.32 9.71 2.98
N VAL A 151 -4.72 8.72 3.61
CA VAL A 151 -5.08 7.31 3.42
C VAL A 151 -6.42 7.07 4.11
N THR A 152 -7.43 6.61 3.37
CA THR A 152 -8.78 6.32 3.85
C THR A 152 -9.03 4.83 4.03
N ARG A 153 -8.29 3.99 3.30
CA ARG A 153 -8.27 2.53 3.45
C ARG A 153 -6.86 2.01 3.19
N ASP A 154 -6.39 1.10 4.06
CA ASP A 154 -5.07 0.48 3.97
C ASP A 154 -5.14 -1.03 4.21
N ASN A 155 -4.04 -1.73 3.98
CA ASN A 155 -3.89 -3.18 4.17
C ASN A 155 -4.85 -4.02 3.31
N SER A 156 -5.14 -3.58 2.09
CA SER A 156 -5.87 -4.39 1.12
C SER A 156 -5.02 -5.56 0.64
N VAL A 157 -5.70 -6.66 0.29
CA VAL A 157 -5.03 -7.86 -0.24
C VAL A 157 -4.39 -7.55 -1.60
N ALA A 158 -3.18 -8.07 -1.81
CA ALA A 158 -2.43 -7.95 -3.06
C ALA A 158 -2.96 -8.93 -4.14
N ASP A 159 -4.26 -8.82 -4.47
CA ASP A 159 -4.95 -9.67 -5.44
C ASP A 159 -5.19 -8.98 -6.80
N GLY A 160 -4.73 -7.73 -6.95
CA GLY A 160 -4.93 -6.90 -8.13
C GLY A 160 -6.33 -6.30 -8.23
N ALA A 161 -7.25 -6.63 -7.34
CA ALA A 161 -8.66 -6.21 -7.37
C ALA A 161 -9.06 -5.36 -6.15
N MET A 162 -8.65 -5.77 -4.97
CA MET A 162 -8.91 -5.01 -3.74
C MET A 162 -8.03 -3.76 -3.67
N ALA A 163 -8.69 -2.59 -3.56
CA ALA A 163 -7.98 -1.31 -3.55
C ALA A 163 -7.70 -0.80 -2.13
N ASN A 164 -6.53 -0.23 -1.92
CA ASN A 164 -6.30 0.80 -0.93
C ASN A 164 -6.83 2.13 -1.47
N THR A 165 -7.32 3.00 -0.62
CA THR A 165 -7.88 4.29 -1.05
C THR A 165 -7.25 5.45 -0.31
N LEU A 166 -7.03 6.55 -1.05
CA LEU A 166 -6.56 7.81 -0.52
C LEU A 166 -7.51 8.92 -0.98
N ARG A 167 -7.62 9.99 -0.20
CA ARG A 167 -8.33 11.20 -0.59
C ARG A 167 -7.34 12.35 -0.70
N VAL A 168 -7.29 12.97 -1.87
CA VAL A 168 -6.53 14.19 -2.12
C VAL A 168 -7.45 15.40 -2.03
N ARG A 169 -6.94 16.51 -1.48
CA ARG A 169 -7.62 17.81 -1.43
C ARG A 169 -6.76 18.86 -2.11
N VAL A 170 -7.35 19.62 -3.02
CA VAL A 170 -6.70 20.72 -3.74
C VAL A 170 -7.29 22.05 -3.32
N THR A 171 -6.41 23.00 -3.03
CA THR A 171 -6.78 24.38 -2.71
C THR A 171 -5.89 25.35 -3.47
N ASP A 172 -6.30 26.63 -3.51
CA ASP A 172 -5.41 27.72 -3.90
C ASP A 172 -4.42 28.08 -2.76
N ALA A 173 -3.63 29.14 -2.97
CA ALA A 173 -2.64 29.61 -1.99
C ALA A 173 -3.27 30.00 -0.64
N PHE A 174 -4.51 30.47 -0.63
CA PHE A 174 -5.24 30.96 0.53
C PHE A 174 -6.11 29.89 1.21
N GLY A 175 -6.18 28.69 0.63
CA GLY A 175 -6.93 27.56 1.20
C GLY A 175 -8.35 27.43 0.65
N ASN A 176 -8.74 28.18 -0.36
CA ASN A 176 -10.01 28.01 -1.04
C ASN A 176 -10.00 26.71 -1.84
N THR A 177 -11.05 25.92 -1.72
CA THR A 177 -11.16 24.64 -2.43
C THR A 177 -11.29 24.83 -3.94
N LEU A 178 -10.62 23.96 -4.71
CA LEU A 178 -10.59 24.02 -6.16
C LEU A 178 -11.25 22.80 -6.77
N ALA A 179 -12.43 23.00 -7.35
CA ALA A 179 -13.15 22.00 -8.13
C ALA A 179 -12.59 21.87 -9.55
N GLY A 180 -12.75 20.69 -10.18
CA GLY A 180 -12.41 20.46 -11.58
C GLY A 180 -10.91 20.46 -11.88
N GLN A 181 -10.06 20.34 -10.86
CA GLN A 181 -8.61 20.31 -11.04
C GLN A 181 -8.12 18.92 -11.37
N THR A 182 -7.26 18.81 -12.39
CA THR A 182 -6.60 17.55 -12.74
C THR A 182 -5.37 17.35 -11.87
N VAL A 183 -5.36 16.28 -11.08
CA VAL A 183 -4.24 15.84 -10.24
C VAL A 183 -3.58 14.65 -10.91
N SER A 184 -2.27 14.71 -11.14
CA SER A 184 -1.47 13.57 -11.58
C SER A 184 -1.16 12.67 -10.40
N VAL A 185 -1.26 11.34 -10.61
CA VAL A 185 -1.03 10.34 -9.57
C VAL A 185 -0.05 9.29 -10.07
N LEU A 186 0.90 8.93 -9.21
CA LEU A 186 1.85 7.84 -9.43
C LEU A 186 1.86 6.93 -8.21
N ALA A 187 2.10 5.64 -8.45
CA ALA A 187 2.35 4.66 -7.41
C ALA A 187 3.59 3.83 -7.77
N ASP A 188 4.36 3.39 -6.76
CA ASP A 188 5.53 2.53 -6.93
C ASP A 188 5.22 1.06 -6.57
N ASN A 189 6.27 0.24 -6.45
CA ASN A 189 6.20 -1.19 -6.10
C ASN A 189 5.19 -2.00 -6.94
N GLY A 190 5.07 -1.69 -8.24
CA GLY A 190 4.16 -2.39 -9.16
C GLY A 190 2.67 -2.15 -8.89
N ALA A 191 2.31 -1.22 -8.02
CA ALA A 191 0.92 -0.85 -7.78
C ALA A 191 0.34 -0.09 -8.97
N THR A 192 -0.94 -0.33 -9.23
CA THR A 192 -1.69 0.29 -10.33
C THR A 192 -2.63 1.37 -9.80
N VAL A 193 -2.60 2.52 -10.44
CA VAL A 193 -3.44 3.68 -10.12
C VAL A 193 -3.85 4.38 -11.42
N ALA A 194 -5.00 5.07 -11.41
CA ALA A 194 -5.34 5.98 -12.50
C ALA A 194 -4.29 7.11 -12.57
N PRO A 195 -3.68 7.38 -13.73
CA PRO A 195 -2.59 8.37 -13.82
C PRO A 195 -3.03 9.79 -13.55
N THR A 196 -4.34 10.07 -13.67
CA THR A 196 -4.95 11.36 -13.35
C THR A 196 -6.32 11.18 -12.71
N VAL A 197 -6.68 12.07 -11.78
CA VAL A 197 -7.99 12.19 -11.16
C VAL A 197 -8.45 13.65 -11.17
N ILE A 198 -9.75 13.91 -11.11
CA ILE A 198 -10.32 15.27 -11.17
C ILE A 198 -11.07 15.58 -9.88
N THR A 199 -10.78 16.72 -9.25
CA THR A 199 -11.43 17.15 -8.00
C THR A 199 -12.91 17.46 -8.18
N GLY A 200 -13.73 17.01 -7.24
CA GLY A 200 -15.15 17.32 -7.13
C GLY A 200 -15.41 18.76 -6.66
N GLN A 201 -16.69 19.09 -6.47
CA GLN A 201 -17.15 20.44 -6.06
C GLN A 201 -16.53 20.94 -4.75
N ASP A 202 -16.21 20.01 -3.85
CA ASP A 202 -15.58 20.28 -2.54
C ASP A 202 -14.05 20.37 -2.60
N GLY A 203 -13.46 20.32 -3.81
CA GLY A 203 -12.01 20.31 -4.01
C GLY A 203 -11.35 19.00 -3.66
N THR A 204 -12.10 17.90 -3.42
CA THR A 204 -11.53 16.58 -3.09
C THR A 204 -11.78 15.56 -4.19
N VAL A 205 -10.95 14.50 -4.21
CA VAL A 205 -11.18 13.31 -5.03
C VAL A 205 -10.54 12.09 -4.37
N GLU A 206 -11.15 10.93 -4.56
CA GLU A 206 -10.62 9.64 -4.11
C GLU A 206 -9.68 9.04 -5.17
N ILE A 207 -8.58 8.46 -4.67
CA ILE A 207 -7.59 7.71 -5.46
C ILE A 207 -7.69 6.26 -5.02
N SER A 208 -7.97 5.35 -5.95
CA SER A 208 -7.96 3.90 -5.73
C SER A 208 -6.66 3.31 -6.28
N VAL A 209 -6.00 2.52 -5.45
CA VAL A 209 -4.71 1.88 -5.77
C VAL A 209 -4.84 0.38 -5.56
N THR A 210 -4.48 -0.43 -6.54
CA THR A 210 -4.46 -1.91 -6.47
C THR A 210 -3.06 -2.44 -6.71
N SER A 211 -2.74 -3.64 -6.21
CA SER A 211 -1.46 -4.30 -6.44
C SER A 211 -1.60 -5.82 -6.43
N GLN A 212 -0.75 -6.51 -7.19
CA GLN A 212 -0.50 -7.95 -7.07
C GLN A 212 0.77 -8.24 -6.25
N THR A 213 1.52 -7.19 -5.89
CA THR A 213 2.73 -7.29 -5.08
C THR A 213 2.43 -6.83 -3.67
N ALA A 214 2.66 -7.69 -2.69
CA ALA A 214 2.58 -7.34 -1.28
C ALA A 214 3.74 -6.42 -0.87
N GLY A 215 3.49 -5.58 0.13
CA GLY A 215 4.47 -4.63 0.62
C GLY A 215 3.95 -3.20 0.60
N ILE A 216 4.86 -2.26 0.81
CA ILE A 216 4.55 -0.83 0.85
C ILE A 216 4.64 -0.25 -0.56
N SER A 217 3.61 0.49 -0.96
CA SER A 217 3.59 1.31 -2.17
C SER A 217 3.45 2.77 -1.80
N THR A 218 4.32 3.62 -2.32
CA THR A 218 4.25 5.06 -2.15
C THR A 218 3.36 5.66 -3.25
N VAL A 219 2.28 6.32 -2.84
CA VAL A 219 1.36 7.01 -3.74
C VAL A 219 1.66 8.51 -3.69
N THR A 220 1.94 9.12 -4.84
CA THR A 220 2.27 10.53 -4.99
C THR A 220 1.22 11.23 -5.83
N ALA A 221 0.59 12.26 -5.27
CA ALA A 221 -0.31 13.16 -5.96
C ALA A 221 0.40 14.48 -6.26
N THR A 222 0.25 14.99 -7.49
CA THR A 222 0.95 16.20 -7.96
C THR A 222 0.01 17.09 -8.75
N ILE A 223 0.07 18.40 -8.48
CA ILE A 223 -0.54 19.46 -9.29
C ILE A 223 0.42 20.66 -9.35
N ASN A 224 0.63 21.22 -10.53
CA ASN A 224 1.60 22.29 -10.74
C ASN A 224 2.97 21.87 -10.14
N ASN A 225 3.52 22.68 -9.23
CA ASN A 225 4.77 22.41 -8.53
C ASN A 225 4.55 21.86 -7.10
N SER A 226 3.33 21.47 -6.77
CA SER A 226 2.98 20.92 -5.45
C SER A 226 2.79 19.43 -5.53
N SER A 227 3.44 18.67 -4.63
CA SER A 227 3.27 17.24 -4.51
C SER A 227 3.21 16.80 -3.05
N LEU A 228 2.43 15.76 -2.77
CA LEU A 228 2.44 15.02 -1.50
C LEU A 228 2.45 13.53 -1.77
N SER A 229 3.13 12.79 -0.90
CA SER A 229 3.20 11.33 -0.96
C SER A 229 2.69 10.69 0.33
N ARG A 230 2.08 9.51 0.21
CA ARG A 230 1.67 8.64 1.33
C ARG A 230 1.94 7.19 0.99
N ASN A 231 2.30 6.43 2.00
CA ASN A 231 2.46 5.00 1.87
C ASN A 231 1.12 4.30 2.13
N VAL A 232 0.86 3.27 1.34
CA VAL A 232 -0.18 2.27 1.55
C VAL A 232 0.46 0.88 1.55
N THR A 233 -0.10 -0.05 2.30
CA THR A 233 0.41 -1.40 2.46
C THR A 233 -0.52 -2.39 1.76
N PHE A 234 0.03 -3.29 0.98
CA PHE A 234 -0.69 -4.45 0.45
C PHE A 234 -0.22 -5.72 1.17
N VAL A 235 -1.16 -6.57 1.56
CA VAL A 235 -0.87 -7.83 2.26
C VAL A 235 -1.04 -9.02 1.33
N ALA A 236 -0.19 -10.04 1.47
CA ALA A 236 -0.30 -11.27 0.69
C ALA A 236 -1.62 -12.00 0.98
N ASP A 237 -2.21 -12.68 0.00
CA ASP A 237 -3.49 -13.38 0.15
C ASP A 237 -3.33 -14.78 0.74
N VAL A 238 -3.50 -14.89 2.04
CA VAL A 238 -3.43 -16.18 2.75
C VAL A 238 -4.44 -17.24 2.28
N ARG A 239 -5.52 -16.82 1.60
CA ARG A 239 -6.55 -17.75 1.08
C ARG A 239 -6.05 -18.54 -0.13
N THR A 240 -5.08 -18.02 -0.84
CA THR A 240 -4.47 -18.63 -2.03
C THR A 240 -3.10 -19.26 -1.72
N ALA A 241 -2.80 -19.48 -0.42
CA ALA A 241 -1.54 -20.07 0.01
C ALA A 241 -1.25 -21.40 -0.69
N GLN A 242 -0.04 -21.53 -1.23
CA GLN A 242 0.44 -22.70 -1.96
C GLN A 242 1.91 -22.98 -1.63
N ILE A 243 2.32 -24.24 -1.78
CA ILE A 243 3.74 -24.61 -1.76
C ILE A 243 4.37 -24.12 -3.08
N ALA A 244 5.17 -23.08 -2.99
CA ALA A 244 5.88 -22.54 -4.15
C ALA A 244 7.08 -23.40 -4.50
N ASP A 245 7.84 -23.85 -3.48
CA ASP A 245 8.97 -24.74 -3.66
C ASP A 245 9.22 -25.62 -2.43
N LEU A 246 9.82 -26.79 -2.66
CA LEU A 246 10.33 -27.71 -1.66
C LEU A 246 11.71 -28.20 -2.11
N VAL A 247 12.77 -27.78 -1.43
CA VAL A 247 14.17 -28.03 -1.82
C VAL A 247 14.87 -28.86 -0.76
N VAL A 248 15.62 -29.89 -1.19
CA VAL A 248 16.51 -30.65 -0.30
C VAL A 248 17.78 -29.80 -0.07
N ILE A 249 18.06 -29.50 1.19
CA ILE A 249 19.25 -28.73 1.62
C ILE A 249 20.38 -29.66 2.01
N LYS A 250 20.06 -30.75 2.71
CA LYS A 250 21.01 -31.79 3.13
C LYS A 250 20.41 -33.16 2.90
N ASP A 251 21.20 -34.05 2.27
CA ASP A 251 20.84 -35.45 1.98
C ASP A 251 21.91 -36.42 2.44
N GLY A 252 21.60 -37.70 2.46
CA GLY A 252 22.55 -38.78 2.81
C GLY A 252 22.82 -38.88 4.30
N ALA A 253 21.92 -38.51 5.17
CA ALA A 253 22.06 -38.68 6.60
C ALA A 253 22.11 -40.18 6.95
N VAL A 254 22.86 -40.52 8.01
CA VAL A 254 22.92 -41.88 8.54
C VAL A 254 21.58 -42.26 9.16
N ALA A 255 21.14 -43.52 8.92
CA ALA A 255 19.90 -44.07 9.45
C ALA A 255 20.06 -44.50 10.93
N ASP A 256 20.43 -43.54 11.79
CA ASP A 256 20.68 -43.74 13.22
C ASP A 256 19.53 -43.19 14.12
N GLY A 257 18.49 -42.61 13.50
CA GLY A 257 17.37 -41.96 14.18
C GLY A 257 17.67 -40.59 14.75
N ALA A 258 18.93 -40.11 14.64
CA ALA A 258 19.41 -38.85 15.23
C ALA A 258 19.89 -37.88 14.16
N MET A 259 20.68 -38.35 13.18
CA MET A 259 21.14 -37.50 12.08
C MET A 259 20.00 -37.19 11.11
N ALA A 260 19.81 -35.91 10.79
CA ALA A 260 18.72 -35.46 9.93
C ALA A 260 19.18 -35.13 8.52
N ASN A 261 18.37 -35.46 7.53
CA ASN A 261 18.23 -34.77 6.27
C ASN A 261 17.40 -33.52 6.49
N THR A 262 17.67 -32.45 5.72
CA THR A 262 16.92 -31.20 5.85
C THR A 262 16.38 -30.75 4.49
N LEU A 263 15.16 -30.27 4.51
CA LEU A 263 14.48 -29.63 3.37
C LEU A 263 14.05 -28.23 3.76
N ARG A 264 13.88 -27.36 2.78
CA ARG A 264 13.26 -26.03 2.95
C ARG A 264 12.02 -25.97 2.09
N VAL A 265 10.91 -25.61 2.69
CA VAL A 265 9.67 -25.31 1.99
C VAL A 265 9.50 -23.79 1.90
N GLU A 266 8.97 -23.31 0.78
CA GLU A 266 8.58 -21.93 0.54
C GLU A 266 7.08 -21.89 0.25
N VAL A 267 6.39 -20.99 0.95
CA VAL A 267 4.94 -20.78 0.82
C VAL A 267 4.68 -19.36 0.31
N THR A 268 3.94 -19.28 -0.79
CA THR A 268 3.51 -18.00 -1.38
C THR A 268 1.99 -18.00 -1.62
N ASP A 269 1.46 -16.80 -1.90
CA ASP A 269 0.13 -16.69 -2.49
C ASP A 269 0.16 -17.00 -4.01
N ALA A 270 -0.99 -16.84 -4.68
CA ALA A 270 -1.13 -17.09 -6.12
C ALA A 270 -0.30 -16.14 -7.00
N PHE A 271 0.14 -15.01 -6.47
CA PHE A 271 0.94 -13.99 -7.17
C PHE A 271 2.44 -14.07 -6.82
N GLY A 272 2.84 -15.03 -5.96
CA GLY A 272 4.23 -15.22 -5.55
C GLY A 272 4.65 -14.37 -4.35
N ASN A 273 3.72 -13.74 -3.64
CA ASN A 273 4.06 -13.03 -2.42
C ASN A 273 4.30 -14.02 -1.28
N ALA A 274 5.41 -13.88 -0.58
CA ALA A 274 5.79 -14.73 0.55
C ALA A 274 4.74 -14.66 1.67
N LEU A 275 4.38 -15.82 2.24
CA LEU A 275 3.38 -15.92 3.28
C LEU A 275 4.00 -16.37 4.61
N ALA A 276 4.09 -15.43 5.55
CA ALA A 276 4.53 -15.67 6.92
C ALA A 276 3.41 -16.32 7.76
N GLY A 277 3.82 -17.09 8.79
CA GLY A 277 2.91 -17.63 9.79
C GLY A 277 1.96 -18.72 9.29
N GLN A 278 2.22 -19.28 8.09
CA GLN A 278 1.38 -20.35 7.55
C GLN A 278 1.78 -21.70 8.12
N THR A 279 0.78 -22.49 8.47
CA THR A 279 0.99 -23.88 8.94
C THR A 279 1.03 -24.82 7.75
N VAL A 280 2.17 -25.48 7.55
CA VAL A 280 2.42 -26.50 6.52
C VAL A 280 2.35 -27.86 7.17
N SER A 281 1.55 -28.77 6.63
CA SER A 281 1.52 -30.18 7.02
C SER A 281 2.65 -30.92 6.33
N VAL A 282 3.36 -31.77 7.08
CA VAL A 282 4.51 -32.53 6.58
C VAL A 282 4.31 -34.01 6.88
N THR A 283 4.57 -34.84 5.89
CA THR A 283 4.59 -36.31 6.01
C THR A 283 5.85 -36.89 5.39
N ALA A 284 6.30 -38.02 5.90
CA ALA A 284 7.38 -38.80 5.29
C ALA A 284 6.99 -40.26 5.25
N ASP A 285 7.48 -41.00 4.26
CA ASP A 285 7.32 -42.46 4.14
C ASP A 285 8.55 -43.24 4.64
N ASN A 286 8.63 -44.54 4.35
CA ASN A 286 9.73 -45.43 4.73
C ASN A 286 10.11 -45.34 6.22
N SER A 287 9.11 -45.19 7.11
CA SER A 287 9.30 -45.07 8.57
C SER A 287 10.16 -43.86 8.99
N ALA A 288 10.39 -42.89 8.12
CA ALA A 288 11.07 -41.66 8.49
C ALA A 288 10.18 -40.77 9.37
N THR A 289 10.82 -40.08 10.30
CA THR A 289 10.15 -39.22 11.30
C THR A 289 10.34 -37.76 10.93
N VAL A 290 9.22 -37.05 10.96
CA VAL A 290 9.16 -35.58 10.74
C VAL A 290 8.27 -34.94 11.81
N THR A 291 8.44 -33.63 12.05
CA THR A 291 7.43 -32.84 12.75
C THR A 291 6.20 -32.69 11.85
N PRO A 292 4.99 -33.12 12.29
CA PRO A 292 3.82 -33.19 11.41
C PRO A 292 3.35 -31.83 10.85
N THR A 293 3.68 -30.75 11.53
CA THR A 293 3.37 -29.39 11.10
C THR A 293 4.54 -28.45 11.39
N VAL A 294 4.81 -27.55 10.47
CA VAL A 294 5.81 -26.47 10.62
C VAL A 294 5.17 -25.14 10.25
N THR A 295 5.72 -24.02 10.73
CA THR A 295 5.16 -22.70 10.51
C THR A 295 6.17 -21.81 9.78
N THR A 296 5.75 -21.14 8.70
CA THR A 296 6.62 -20.29 7.90
C THR A 296 7.07 -19.02 8.64
N GLN A 297 8.31 -18.63 8.40
CA GLN A 297 8.94 -17.41 8.90
C GLN A 297 8.48 -16.18 8.08
N PRO A 298 8.88 -14.94 8.44
CA PRO A 298 8.49 -13.73 7.72
C PRO A 298 8.81 -13.70 6.23
N ASP A 299 9.82 -14.48 5.80
CA ASP A 299 10.22 -14.63 4.40
C ASP A 299 9.42 -15.71 3.64
N GLY A 300 8.40 -16.29 4.28
CA GLY A 300 7.59 -17.37 3.70
C GLY A 300 8.25 -18.75 3.73
N THR A 301 9.45 -18.91 4.30
CA THR A 301 10.17 -20.18 4.31
C THR A 301 10.15 -20.86 5.67
N VAL A 302 10.35 -22.18 5.68
CA VAL A 302 10.62 -22.94 6.90
C VAL A 302 11.43 -24.20 6.58
N GLU A 303 12.31 -24.59 7.50
CA GLU A 303 13.07 -25.84 7.40
C GLU A 303 12.34 -27.04 7.99
N ILE A 304 12.47 -28.18 7.33
CA ILE A 304 11.95 -29.49 7.74
C ILE A 304 13.14 -30.40 8.02
N SER A 305 13.21 -30.95 9.23
CA SER A 305 14.19 -31.98 9.62
C SER A 305 13.52 -33.36 9.56
N VAL A 306 14.20 -34.27 8.89
CA VAL A 306 13.74 -35.65 8.69
C VAL A 306 14.80 -36.63 9.24
N THR A 307 14.42 -37.54 10.12
CA THR A 307 15.30 -38.58 10.66
C THR A 307 14.73 -39.97 10.35
N SER A 308 15.58 -40.99 10.29
CA SER A 308 15.14 -42.37 10.08
C SER A 308 16.08 -43.38 10.75
N GLN A 309 15.56 -44.52 11.20
CA GLN A 309 16.35 -45.71 11.53
C GLN A 309 16.37 -46.70 10.37
N THR A 310 15.62 -46.48 9.31
CA THR A 310 15.55 -47.31 8.11
C THR A 310 16.33 -46.67 6.98
N ALA A 311 17.33 -47.34 6.46
CA ALA A 311 18.08 -46.90 5.28
C ALA A 311 17.22 -47.04 4.03
N GLY A 312 17.47 -46.17 3.07
CA GLY A 312 16.75 -46.11 1.79
C GLY A 312 16.21 -44.74 1.50
N ILE A 313 15.34 -44.66 0.49
CA ILE A 313 14.72 -43.44 0.05
C ILE A 313 13.44 -43.19 0.82
N SER A 314 13.26 -41.98 1.33
CA SER A 314 12.02 -41.50 1.95
C SER A 314 11.48 -40.32 1.15
N ALA A 315 10.23 -40.42 0.72
CA ALA A 315 9.52 -39.28 0.11
C ALA A 315 8.95 -38.37 1.21
N VAL A 316 9.40 -37.13 1.24
CA VAL A 316 8.90 -36.08 2.17
C VAL A 316 7.95 -35.20 1.40
N THR A 317 6.72 -35.09 1.91
CA THR A 317 5.64 -34.29 1.30
C THR A 317 5.25 -33.16 2.22
N ALA A 318 5.31 -31.92 1.69
CA ALA A 318 4.80 -30.71 2.30
C ALA A 318 3.46 -30.33 1.64
N SER A 319 2.45 -29.93 2.43
CA SER A 319 1.14 -29.57 1.92
C SER A 319 0.51 -28.42 2.70
N ILE A 320 -0.21 -27.56 1.97
CA ILE A 320 -1.03 -26.48 2.50
C ILE A 320 -2.25 -26.31 1.59
N ASN A 321 -3.44 -26.15 2.17
CA ASN A 321 -4.70 -26.09 1.39
C ASN A 321 -4.77 -27.29 0.43
N SER A 322 -4.94 -27.03 -0.88
CA SER A 322 -4.94 -28.06 -1.94
C SER A 322 -3.58 -28.19 -2.66
N SER A 323 -2.57 -27.45 -2.23
CA SER A 323 -1.23 -27.49 -2.83
C SER A 323 -0.33 -28.46 -2.08
N SER A 324 0.44 -29.26 -2.80
CA SER A 324 1.44 -30.16 -2.22
C SER A 324 2.64 -30.34 -3.13
N GLN A 325 3.81 -30.53 -2.53
CA GLN A 325 5.02 -30.95 -3.23
C GLN A 325 5.74 -32.06 -2.44
N SER A 326 6.42 -32.95 -3.16
CA SER A 326 7.18 -34.05 -2.58
C SER A 326 8.62 -34.06 -3.12
N ARG A 327 9.56 -34.40 -2.23
CA ARG A 327 10.98 -34.63 -2.56
C ARG A 327 11.50 -35.85 -1.85
N ASN A 328 12.37 -36.58 -2.51
CA ASN A 328 13.05 -37.74 -1.96
C ASN A 328 14.31 -37.30 -1.20
N VAL A 329 14.51 -37.90 -0.04
CA VAL A 329 15.76 -37.85 0.71
C VAL A 329 16.25 -39.29 0.92
N THR A 330 17.56 -39.49 1.03
CA THR A 330 18.20 -40.79 1.17
C THR A 330 18.79 -40.94 2.57
N PHE A 331 18.53 -42.06 3.22
CA PHE A 331 19.20 -42.43 4.45
C PHE A 331 20.15 -43.59 4.17
N VAL A 332 21.38 -43.51 4.69
CA VAL A 332 22.42 -44.52 4.51
C VAL A 332 22.59 -45.35 5.79
N ALA A 333 22.81 -46.66 5.64
CA ALA A 333 23.07 -47.55 6.77
C ALA A 333 24.35 -47.13 7.53
N ASP A 334 24.39 -47.28 8.85
CA ASP A 334 25.53 -46.86 9.69
C ASP A 334 26.64 -47.91 9.71
N VAL A 335 27.65 -47.74 8.85
CA VAL A 335 28.81 -48.65 8.79
C VAL A 335 29.61 -48.73 10.10
N ARG A 336 29.47 -47.73 11.00
CA ARG A 336 30.19 -47.71 12.28
C ARG A 336 29.64 -48.72 13.27
N THR A 337 28.35 -49.12 13.11
CA THR A 337 27.64 -50.05 13.94
C THR A 337 27.48 -51.43 13.29
N ALA A 338 28.31 -51.69 12.21
CA ALA A 338 28.25 -52.94 11.49
C ALA A 338 28.41 -54.19 12.43
N GLN A 339 27.51 -55.13 12.28
CA GLN A 339 27.47 -56.37 13.07
C GLN A 339 27.07 -57.55 12.20
N ILE A 340 27.51 -58.76 12.64
CA ILE A 340 27.05 -60.02 12.06
C ILE A 340 25.59 -60.23 12.52
N ALA A 341 24.64 -60.09 11.60
CA ALA A 341 23.23 -60.33 11.88
C ALA A 341 22.88 -61.81 11.83
N ASP A 342 23.57 -62.54 10.94
CA ASP A 342 23.34 -63.95 10.75
C ASP A 342 24.58 -64.64 10.15
N LEU A 343 24.79 -65.91 10.55
CA LEU A 343 25.80 -66.82 9.98
C LEU A 343 25.15 -68.20 9.87
N VAL A 344 24.84 -68.62 8.64
CA VAL A 344 24.07 -69.86 8.38
C VAL A 344 24.89 -70.79 7.51
N VAL A 345 24.97 -72.10 7.90
CA VAL A 345 25.55 -73.10 7.02
C VAL A 345 24.60 -73.38 5.87
N THR A 346 25.10 -73.29 4.65
CA THR A 346 24.35 -73.51 3.39
C THR A 346 24.68 -74.84 2.73
N GLN A 347 25.92 -75.39 2.98
CA GLN A 347 26.33 -76.73 2.59
C GLN A 347 27.21 -77.29 3.66
N ASP A 348 26.94 -78.56 4.04
CA ASP A 348 27.68 -79.28 5.06
C ASP A 348 28.04 -80.74 4.60
N ASP A 349 28.79 -81.44 5.39
CA ASP A 349 29.20 -82.84 5.16
C ASP A 349 30.04 -83.03 3.85
N SER A 350 30.83 -82.04 3.45
CA SER A 350 31.77 -82.19 2.34
C SER A 350 32.90 -83.11 2.69
N VAL A 351 33.44 -83.88 1.70
CA VAL A 351 34.56 -84.81 1.90
C VAL A 351 35.84 -84.02 2.24
N ALA A 352 36.62 -84.55 3.20
CA ALA A 352 37.85 -83.91 3.65
C ALA A 352 39.01 -84.21 2.69
N ASP A 353 38.86 -83.85 1.41
CA ASP A 353 39.85 -84.00 0.32
C ASP A 353 40.64 -82.72 0.04
N GLY A 354 40.37 -81.63 0.75
CA GLY A 354 40.99 -80.29 0.53
C GLY A 354 40.44 -79.55 -0.65
N ALA A 355 39.49 -80.11 -1.42
CA ALA A 355 38.93 -79.52 -2.62
C ALA A 355 37.41 -79.22 -2.49
N MET A 356 36.65 -80.20 -1.92
CA MET A 356 35.24 -80.00 -1.69
C MET A 356 34.99 -79.05 -0.47
N ALA A 357 34.19 -78.02 -0.70
CA ALA A 357 33.96 -76.99 0.30
C ALA A 357 32.60 -77.17 1.02
N ASN A 358 32.59 -76.99 2.34
CA ASN A 358 31.41 -76.59 3.07
C ASN A 358 31.21 -75.09 2.86
N THR A 359 29.96 -74.63 2.78
CA THR A 359 29.65 -73.20 2.58
C THR A 359 28.77 -72.65 3.68
N LEU A 360 29.06 -71.39 4.05
CA LEU A 360 28.26 -70.61 4.99
C LEU A 360 27.91 -69.28 4.35
N ARG A 361 26.76 -68.73 4.70
CA ARG A 361 26.36 -67.38 4.32
C ARG A 361 26.37 -66.49 5.55
N VAL A 362 27.16 -65.40 5.51
CA VAL A 362 27.11 -64.37 6.54
C VAL A 362 26.27 -63.20 6.03
N ARG A 363 25.51 -62.59 6.90
CA ARG A 363 24.77 -61.36 6.66
C ARG A 363 25.23 -60.29 7.65
N VAL A 364 25.52 -59.11 7.11
CA VAL A 364 25.97 -57.94 7.89
C VAL A 364 24.91 -56.85 7.85
N THR A 365 24.56 -56.33 9.00
CA THR A 365 23.67 -55.18 9.15
C THR A 365 24.26 -54.14 10.11
N ASP A 366 23.67 -52.95 10.13
CA ASP A 366 23.91 -51.99 11.21
C ASP A 366 23.13 -52.36 12.45
N ALA A 367 23.17 -51.53 13.51
CA ALA A 367 22.47 -51.74 14.78
C ALA A 367 20.95 -51.72 14.63
N PHE A 368 20.39 -51.15 13.58
CA PHE A 368 18.96 -51.06 13.29
C PHE A 368 18.46 -52.10 12.29
N GLY A 369 19.38 -52.98 11.81
CA GLY A 369 19.04 -54.05 10.89
C GLY A 369 19.12 -53.69 9.41
N ASN A 370 19.61 -52.51 9.08
CA ASN A 370 19.87 -52.11 7.66
C ASN A 370 21.02 -52.88 7.11
N VAL A 371 20.86 -53.44 5.91
CA VAL A 371 21.90 -54.24 5.25
C VAL A 371 23.12 -53.38 4.88
N LEU A 372 24.31 -53.94 5.06
CA LEU A 372 25.57 -53.25 4.79
C LEU A 372 26.33 -53.93 3.67
N ALA A 373 26.37 -53.30 2.50
CA ALA A 373 27.17 -53.71 1.36
C ALA A 373 28.65 -53.26 1.51
N GLY A 374 29.53 -54.00 0.88
CA GLY A 374 30.95 -53.61 0.78
C GLY A 374 31.72 -53.72 2.11
N GLN A 375 31.16 -54.43 3.12
CA GLN A 375 31.84 -54.58 4.40
C GLN A 375 32.78 -55.77 4.39
N THR A 376 33.98 -55.58 4.92
CA THR A 376 34.96 -56.62 5.04
C THR A 376 34.74 -57.41 6.34
N VAL A 377 34.48 -58.68 6.22
CA VAL A 377 34.30 -59.65 7.33
C VAL A 377 35.55 -60.49 7.42
N SER A 378 36.17 -60.55 8.61
CA SER A 378 37.27 -61.46 8.89
C SER A 378 36.70 -62.85 9.17
N VAL A 379 37.30 -63.90 8.63
CA VAL A 379 36.88 -65.29 8.78
C VAL A 379 38.04 -66.13 9.30
N LEU A 380 37.75 -66.98 10.27
CA LEU A 380 38.66 -67.95 10.82
C LEU A 380 37.99 -69.32 10.85
N ALA A 381 38.67 -70.35 10.36
CA ALA A 381 38.26 -71.77 10.47
C ALA A 381 39.19 -72.50 11.37
N GLY A 382 38.56 -73.40 12.23
CA GLY A 382 39.26 -74.29 13.19
C GLY A 382 39.60 -75.62 12.56
N ASN A 383 40.23 -76.52 13.35
CA ASN A 383 40.54 -77.91 13.01
C ASN A 383 41.35 -78.09 11.71
N GLY A 384 42.23 -77.12 11.41
CA GLY A 384 43.07 -77.17 10.20
C GLY A 384 42.34 -76.92 8.88
N ALA A 385 41.08 -76.56 8.92
CA ALA A 385 40.30 -76.15 7.75
C ALA A 385 40.81 -74.83 7.22
N THR A 386 40.69 -74.59 5.87
CA THR A 386 41.15 -73.45 5.16
C THR A 386 39.96 -72.63 4.61
N THR A 387 40.03 -71.34 4.73
CA THR A 387 39.07 -70.39 4.19
C THR A 387 39.78 -69.12 3.77
N ALA A 388 39.15 -68.25 2.96
CA ALA A 388 39.62 -66.91 2.73
C ALA A 388 39.62 -66.14 4.06
N PRO A 389 40.71 -65.47 4.47
CA PRO A 389 40.80 -64.77 5.76
C PRO A 389 39.85 -63.57 5.88
N THR A 390 39.41 -63.06 4.74
CA THR A 390 38.43 -61.97 4.63
C THR A 390 37.49 -62.19 3.46
N VAL A 391 36.20 -61.79 3.63
CA VAL A 391 35.21 -61.76 2.56
C VAL A 391 34.51 -60.38 2.58
N THR A 392 33.95 -59.97 1.44
CA THR A 392 33.29 -58.65 1.31
C THR A 392 31.81 -58.84 0.97
N THR A 393 30.92 -58.18 1.72
CA THR A 393 29.49 -58.26 1.51
C THR A 393 29.03 -57.65 0.18
N GLN A 394 28.07 -58.32 -0.45
CA GLN A 394 27.39 -57.87 -1.68
C GLN A 394 26.33 -56.77 -1.40
N PRO A 395 25.67 -56.20 -2.40
CA PRO A 395 24.64 -55.16 -2.20
C PRO A 395 23.47 -55.54 -1.26
N ASP A 396 23.18 -56.84 -1.11
CA ASP A 396 22.18 -57.37 -0.25
C ASP A 396 22.66 -57.59 1.21
N GLY A 397 23.90 -57.17 1.51
CA GLY A 397 24.55 -57.32 2.82
C GLY A 397 25.00 -58.75 3.13
N THR A 398 24.94 -59.68 2.18
CA THR A 398 25.37 -61.07 2.36
C THR A 398 26.68 -61.38 1.66
N VAL A 399 27.37 -62.40 2.12
CA VAL A 399 28.51 -62.99 1.39
C VAL A 399 28.65 -64.45 1.74
N GLU A 400 29.04 -65.28 0.81
CA GLU A 400 29.34 -66.69 0.99
C GLU A 400 30.79 -66.90 1.45
N ILE A 401 30.93 -67.83 2.44
CA ILE A 401 32.22 -68.27 2.95
C ILE A 401 32.40 -69.73 2.52
N SER A 402 33.45 -70.05 1.77
CA SER A 402 33.83 -71.41 1.41
C SER A 402 34.96 -71.90 2.33
N VAL A 403 34.77 -73.08 2.89
CA VAL A 403 35.71 -73.72 3.81
C VAL A 403 36.03 -75.11 3.30
N THR A 404 37.32 -75.45 3.16
CA THR A 404 37.83 -76.75 2.75
C THR A 404 38.67 -77.35 3.87
N SER A 405 38.79 -78.68 3.95
CA SER A 405 39.64 -79.36 4.94
C SER A 405 40.24 -80.68 4.39
N GLN A 406 41.42 -80.98 4.81
CA GLN A 406 42.04 -82.31 4.62
C GLN A 406 41.86 -83.20 5.81
N THR A 407 41.25 -82.68 6.86
CA THR A 407 40.99 -83.38 8.11
C THR A 407 39.50 -83.56 8.31
N ALA A 408 39.02 -84.81 8.44
CA ALA A 408 37.64 -85.06 8.76
C ALA A 408 37.35 -84.64 10.21
N GLY A 409 36.09 -84.23 10.47
CA GLY A 409 35.63 -83.79 11.78
C GLY A 409 35.02 -82.38 11.73
N ILE A 410 34.64 -81.88 12.91
CA ILE A 410 33.99 -80.57 13.06
C ILE A 410 35.00 -79.46 13.01
N SER A 411 34.75 -78.44 12.11
CA SER A 411 35.49 -77.17 12.04
C SER A 411 34.57 -76.05 12.48
N ALA A 412 34.94 -75.33 13.52
CA ALA A 412 34.25 -74.10 13.91
C ALA A 412 34.68 -72.96 12.95
N VAL A 413 33.71 -72.38 12.28
CA VAL A 413 33.92 -71.19 11.37
C VAL A 413 33.42 -69.94 12.06
N THR A 414 34.30 -69.00 12.29
CA THR A 414 34.00 -67.72 12.99
C THR A 414 34.11 -66.55 12.03
N ALA A 415 33.05 -65.79 11.92
CA ALA A 415 32.98 -64.53 11.21
C ALA A 415 33.02 -63.35 12.20
N THR A 416 33.81 -62.33 11.91
CA THR A 416 33.98 -61.15 12.79
C THR A 416 34.02 -59.85 11.96
N ILE A 417 33.24 -58.85 12.45
CA ILE A 417 33.29 -57.47 11.95
C ILE A 417 33.16 -56.51 13.16
N ASN A 418 34.05 -55.51 13.22
CA ASN A 418 34.11 -54.62 14.40
C ASN A 418 34.21 -55.47 15.70
N ASN A 419 33.28 -55.32 16.63
CA ASN A 419 33.18 -56.07 17.89
C ASN A 419 32.13 -57.18 17.84
N SER A 420 31.52 -57.45 16.66
CA SER A 420 30.50 -58.46 16.47
C SER A 420 31.14 -59.74 15.95
N THR A 421 30.85 -60.88 16.56
CA THR A 421 31.37 -62.18 16.19
C THR A 421 30.24 -63.23 16.20
N ALA A 422 30.20 -64.07 15.17
CA ALA A 422 29.33 -65.25 15.13
C ALA A 422 30.15 -66.49 14.75
N SER A 423 29.78 -67.63 15.27
CA SER A 423 30.47 -68.93 14.97
C SER A 423 29.47 -70.02 14.65
N GLN A 424 29.75 -70.84 13.66
CA GLN A 424 29.01 -72.01 13.26
C GLN A 424 29.97 -73.19 12.99
N ASN A 425 29.47 -74.35 13.30
CA ASN A 425 30.21 -75.59 13.04
C ASN A 425 29.85 -76.19 11.68
N VAL A 426 30.83 -76.64 10.93
CA VAL A 426 30.67 -77.40 9.70
C VAL A 426 31.37 -78.79 9.93
N MET A 427 30.82 -79.86 9.37
CA MET A 427 31.37 -81.19 9.40
C MET A 427 32.06 -81.57 8.10
N PHE A 428 33.25 -82.08 8.18
CA PHE A 428 33.93 -82.71 7.07
C PHE A 428 33.92 -84.25 7.28
N ILE A 429 33.44 -85.01 6.28
CA ILE A 429 33.39 -86.43 6.31
C ILE A 429 34.66 -87.06 5.69
N ALA A 430 35.03 -88.27 6.03
CA ALA A 430 36.19 -88.99 5.60
C ALA A 430 36.07 -89.42 4.09
#